data_457672aef466785d221089e252e04437
#
_entry.id   457672aef466785d221089e252e04437
#
_cell.length_a   1.000
_cell.length_b   1.000
_cell.length_c   1.000
_cell.angle_alpha   90.00
_cell.angle_beta   90.00
_cell.angle_gamma   90.00
#
_symmetry.space_group_name_H-M   'P 1'
#
loop_
_entity.id
_entity.type
_entity.pdbx_description
1 polymer ?
#
loop_
_entity_poly.entity_id
_entity_poly.type
_entity_poly.pdbx_seq_one_letter_code
_entity_poly.pdbx_strand_id
1 'polypeptide(L)'
;MKNRLYGLLALLAGTLLLGTGCSDDESGRTLLAAKTNLTLAKYCNAEDGLTSVVWKKGEQAALVAEGPGRTESVFAEPILPGTERSLFLFNVTAPRGPVAVAAWWPADAQVTCEDGVLKTSIPAAQDGTVSPILLVGHTTGVVNSYEGVDMELSQLGCTMYIRLIQNSYKVTRAVIEANGGEMIGGEVSVRMTDWNVTASAPAVPVDCAAGGQTLVALLAPVDLSSGYTVTLYDGDTEVDKLVDNTPVRLAQGGKVDTAEAEKLPTQLLFCGNNTACVIEVGSEPPADYRDAVVWRWDSRSVAPVLGISESQCRVGEGKPVDNNRKLLLSGATGWCVLYDRQTDGILWWSTSCPQVHSSDLLPNDRVVLACSSGADANCNKVQVYDLGQNNKVLCQYDLESAHGVVWNESTQRLYAIGGKSLKIYKLKNWESDTPELEEERTVETPKNSVHDLTAVNSHSLCIAGKSAYVYNTASGTFSELTHFSACTALKSVNYNEDTGEAWYTDATVPEGDQDWTTQTLRHTSNVKNGEADLLIRIPDLSVYKVRVLRW
;
A
#
# COMPACT_ATOMS: atom_id res chain seq x y z
N MET A 1 36.91 27.94 -3.72
CA MET A 1 35.78 28.88 -3.84
C MET A 1 34.88 28.90 -2.59
N LYS A 2 34.62 27.79 -1.91
CA LYS A 2 33.79 27.77 -0.69
C LYS A 2 34.30 28.69 0.45
N ASN A 3 35.57 28.64 0.75
CA ASN A 3 36.16 29.44 1.87
C ASN A 3 36.17 30.96 1.66
N ARG A 4 36.07 31.46 0.41
CA ARG A 4 35.97 32.91 0.15
C ARG A 4 34.57 33.47 0.35
N LEU A 5 33.54 32.62 0.19
CA LEU A 5 32.14 33.03 0.39
C LEU A 5 31.82 33.25 1.88
N TYR A 6 32.42 32.45 2.75
CA TYR A 6 32.23 32.57 4.20
C TYR A 6 32.86 33.85 4.77
N GLY A 7 34.02 34.25 4.21
CA GLY A 7 34.66 35.52 4.58
C GLY A 7 33.83 36.75 4.18
N LEU A 8 33.14 36.68 3.04
CA LEU A 8 32.26 37.76 2.56
C LEU A 8 30.96 37.85 3.37
N LEU A 9 30.41 36.73 3.79
CA LEU A 9 29.22 36.64 4.67
C LEU A 9 29.50 37.23 6.06
N ALA A 10 30.66 36.93 6.64
CA ALA A 10 31.06 37.48 7.92
C ALA A 10 31.30 39.02 7.82
N LEU A 11 31.81 39.50 6.66
CA LEU A 11 32.02 40.92 6.43
C LEU A 11 30.71 41.68 6.19
N LEU A 12 29.72 41.07 5.47
CA LEU A 12 28.40 41.68 5.28
C LEU A 12 27.61 41.74 6.57
N ALA A 13 27.65 40.68 7.41
CA ALA A 13 27.04 40.71 8.71
C ALA A 13 27.70 41.73 9.65
N GLY A 14 29.03 41.85 9.60
CA GLY A 14 29.78 42.84 10.36
C GLY A 14 29.50 44.27 9.92
N THR A 15 29.34 44.54 8.63
CA THR A 15 29.04 45.89 8.11
C THR A 15 27.61 46.33 8.35
N LEU A 16 26.64 45.40 8.34
CA LEU A 16 25.26 45.74 8.73
C LEU A 16 25.12 46.01 10.24
N LEU A 17 25.92 45.33 11.09
CA LEU A 17 25.95 45.54 12.53
C LEU A 17 26.71 46.83 12.93
N LEU A 18 27.69 47.30 12.12
CA LEU A 18 28.44 48.51 12.40
C LEU A 18 27.72 49.78 11.96
N GLY A 19 26.62 49.69 11.19
CA GLY A 19 25.84 50.84 10.72
C GLY A 19 24.71 51.29 11.64
N THR A 20 24.33 50.48 12.61
CA THR A 20 23.37 50.87 13.65
C THR A 20 24.15 51.10 14.96
N GLY A 21 24.47 52.37 15.23
CA GLY A 21 25.11 52.75 16.46
C GLY A 21 24.40 52.16 17.66
N CYS A 22 25.16 51.74 18.68
CA CYS A 22 24.63 51.35 19.98
C CYS A 22 23.82 52.51 20.57
N SER A 23 22.56 52.62 20.22
CA SER A 23 21.58 53.26 21.07
C SER A 23 20.92 52.13 21.88
N ASP A 24 21.15 52.11 23.18
CA ASP A 24 20.28 51.37 24.07
C ASP A 24 18.89 51.96 23.86
N ASP A 25 18.14 51.35 22.94
CA ASP A 25 16.72 51.60 22.79
C ASP A 25 16.04 51.10 24.09
N GLU A 26 15.26 51.96 24.70
CA GLU A 26 14.51 51.65 25.93
C GLU A 26 13.62 50.38 25.79
N SER A 27 13.47 49.82 24.61
CA SER A 27 12.71 48.61 24.32
C SER A 27 13.46 47.30 24.62
N GLY A 28 14.79 47.34 24.87
CA GLY A 28 15.59 46.13 25.20
C GLY A 28 15.63 45.07 24.10
N ARG A 29 15.42 45.46 22.85
CA ARG A 29 15.46 44.54 21.71
C ARG A 29 16.89 44.17 21.32
N THR A 30 17.17 42.90 21.19
CA THR A 30 18.46 42.37 20.75
C THR A 30 18.30 41.71 19.40
N LEU A 31 19.21 42.01 18.48
CA LEU A 31 19.26 41.35 17.17
C LEU A 31 19.98 40.00 17.34
N LEU A 32 19.28 38.90 17.11
CA LEU A 32 19.84 37.57 17.12
C LEU A 32 20.04 37.11 15.66
N ALA A 33 21.29 36.80 15.30
CA ALA A 33 21.59 36.17 14.00
C ALA A 33 21.66 34.64 14.21
N ALA A 34 20.74 33.93 13.59
CA ALA A 34 20.75 32.46 13.59
C ALA A 34 21.17 31.96 12.21
N LYS A 35 22.22 31.14 12.19
CA LYS A 35 22.58 30.37 10.98
C LYS A 35 21.87 29.05 11.08
N THR A 36 20.97 28.77 10.15
CA THR A 36 20.27 27.51 10.08
C THR A 36 20.85 26.63 8.99
N ASN A 37 21.24 25.41 9.36
CA ASN A 37 21.59 24.36 8.41
C ASN A 37 20.32 23.57 8.17
N LEU A 38 19.82 23.59 6.93
CA LEU A 38 18.69 22.74 6.58
C LEU A 38 19.20 21.53 5.84
N THR A 39 19.07 20.39 6.48
CA THR A 39 19.14 19.11 5.77
C THR A 39 17.72 18.58 5.74
N LEU A 40 17.03 18.75 4.64
CA LEU A 40 15.62 18.46 4.56
C LEU A 40 15.21 17.81 3.28
N ALA A 41 14.38 16.81 3.48
CA ALA A 41 13.47 16.34 2.46
C ALA A 41 12.21 17.20 2.46
N LYS A 42 11.99 17.94 1.40
CA LYS A 42 10.73 18.65 1.17
C LYS A 42 9.62 17.68 0.82
N TYR A 43 9.98 16.51 0.33
CA TYR A 43 9.08 15.46 -0.06
C TYR A 43 9.66 14.12 0.40
N CYS A 44 8.98 13.44 1.30
CA CYS A 44 9.08 11.99 1.37
C CYS A 44 8.24 11.46 0.21
N ASN A 45 8.87 11.25 -0.94
CA ASN A 45 8.30 10.36 -1.92
C ASN A 45 8.60 8.95 -1.44
N ALA A 46 7.62 8.07 -1.47
CA ALA A 46 7.77 6.67 -1.09
C ALA A 46 8.90 5.95 -1.85
N GLU A 47 9.31 6.48 -3.01
CA GLU A 47 10.30 5.87 -3.88
C GLU A 47 11.71 6.45 -3.75
N ASP A 48 11.88 7.72 -3.36
CA ASP A 48 13.16 8.43 -3.56
C ASP A 48 13.93 8.80 -2.29
N GLY A 49 13.35 8.70 -1.13
CA GLY A 49 13.99 9.16 0.11
C GLY A 49 14.17 10.69 0.17
N LEU A 50 15.01 11.13 1.08
CA LEU A 50 15.20 12.53 1.43
C LEU A 50 15.89 13.33 0.32
N THR A 51 15.24 14.38 -0.20
CA THR A 51 15.87 15.38 -1.06
C THR A 51 16.25 16.62 -0.26
N SER A 52 17.40 17.22 -0.56
CA SER A 52 17.83 18.46 0.08
C SER A 52 16.90 19.62 -0.26
N VAL A 53 16.61 20.48 0.71
CA VAL A 53 15.72 21.62 0.57
C VAL A 53 16.54 22.91 0.59
N VAL A 54 16.35 23.72 -0.45
CA VAL A 54 16.88 25.08 -0.49
C VAL A 54 15.83 26.06 0.01
N TRP A 55 16.27 27.10 0.72
CA TRP A 55 15.43 28.21 1.13
C TRP A 55 14.95 29.00 -0.07
N LYS A 56 13.65 29.26 -0.16
CA LYS A 56 13.06 30.05 -1.22
C LYS A 56 12.83 31.48 -0.75
N LYS A 57 12.80 32.42 -1.69
CA LYS A 57 12.42 33.80 -1.43
C LYS A 57 10.97 33.87 -0.95
N GLY A 58 10.73 34.59 0.16
CA GLY A 58 9.41 34.73 0.77
C GLY A 58 9.04 33.63 1.76
N GLU A 59 9.85 32.56 1.92
CA GLU A 59 9.68 31.62 3.01
C GLU A 59 10.07 32.27 4.33
N GLN A 60 9.36 31.91 5.41
CA GLN A 60 9.67 32.41 6.75
C GLN A 60 9.93 31.26 7.71
N ALA A 61 10.92 31.43 8.59
CA ALA A 61 11.11 30.61 9.76
C ALA A 61 10.66 31.40 11.00
N ALA A 62 10.16 30.70 12.00
CA ALA A 62 9.87 31.25 13.31
C ALA A 62 10.97 30.91 14.31
N LEU A 63 11.15 31.75 15.29
CA LEU A 63 12.08 31.54 16.41
C LEU A 63 11.42 31.95 17.70
N VAL A 64 11.64 31.17 18.73
CA VAL A 64 11.28 31.51 20.12
C VAL A 64 12.51 31.48 21.00
N ALA A 65 12.64 32.47 21.85
CA ALA A 65 13.66 32.53 22.88
C ALA A 65 12.99 32.52 24.28
N GLU A 66 13.38 31.56 25.09
CA GLU A 66 12.88 31.39 26.45
C GLU A 66 13.97 31.74 27.45
N GLY A 67 13.71 32.69 28.32
CA GLY A 67 14.61 33.10 29.38
C GLY A 67 13.85 33.52 30.64
N PRO A 68 14.54 33.89 31.71
CA PRO A 68 13.88 34.20 32.99
C PRO A 68 12.78 35.26 32.84
N GLY A 69 11.54 34.81 32.88
CA GLY A 69 10.34 35.65 32.95
C GLY A 69 9.82 36.17 31.61
N ARG A 70 10.29 35.66 30.45
CA ARG A 70 9.76 36.08 29.13
C ARG A 70 9.95 35.06 28.03
N THR A 71 8.87 34.83 27.28
CA THR A 71 8.84 34.07 26.01
C THR A 71 8.44 35.02 24.88
N GLU A 72 9.15 35.01 23.79
CA GLU A 72 8.82 35.79 22.60
C GLU A 72 9.02 34.96 21.31
N SER A 73 8.01 34.96 20.44
CA SER A 73 8.08 34.32 19.11
C SER A 73 8.22 35.41 18.04
N VAL A 74 9.15 35.22 17.12
CA VAL A 74 9.44 36.14 16.02
C VAL A 74 9.66 35.40 14.71
N PHE A 75 9.45 36.09 13.59
CA PHE A 75 9.56 35.52 12.24
C PHE A 75 10.64 36.22 11.44
N ALA A 76 11.33 35.50 10.57
CA ALA A 76 12.32 36.06 9.66
C ALA A 76 12.36 35.34 8.30
N GLU A 77 12.82 36.04 7.27
CA GLU A 77 13.07 35.48 5.94
C GLU A 77 14.56 35.15 5.76
N PRO A 78 14.89 34.20 4.85
CA PRO A 78 16.28 33.88 4.52
C PRO A 78 16.96 35.05 3.82
N ILE A 79 18.15 35.43 4.27
CA ILE A 79 18.96 36.47 3.62
C ILE A 79 19.53 35.99 2.28
N LEU A 80 19.80 34.68 2.17
CA LEU A 80 20.34 34.04 0.97
C LEU A 80 19.36 32.95 0.46
N PRO A 81 18.30 33.34 -0.26
CA PRO A 81 17.44 32.34 -0.88
C PRO A 81 18.19 31.59 -2.00
N GLY A 82 17.81 30.32 -2.24
CA GLY A 82 18.48 29.46 -3.20
C GLY A 82 19.65 28.64 -2.61
N THR A 83 19.87 28.70 -1.31
CA THR A 83 20.90 27.92 -0.61
C THR A 83 20.30 26.94 0.39
N GLU A 84 20.99 25.84 0.67
CA GLU A 84 20.60 24.88 1.72
C GLU A 84 20.79 25.48 3.12
N ARG A 85 21.72 26.42 3.25
CA ARG A 85 22.03 27.16 4.46
C ARG A 85 21.80 28.61 4.23
N SER A 86 21.00 29.27 5.08
CA SER A 86 20.79 30.70 4.99
C SER A 86 20.88 31.36 6.35
N LEU A 87 21.33 32.61 6.33
CA LEU A 87 21.32 33.46 7.52
C LEU A 87 19.92 34.05 7.71
N PHE A 88 19.41 34.00 8.93
CA PHE A 88 18.17 34.64 9.34
C PHE A 88 18.47 35.67 10.43
N LEU A 89 17.84 36.83 10.35
CA LEU A 89 17.94 37.87 11.37
C LEU A 89 16.61 37.98 12.11
N PHE A 90 16.58 37.47 13.34
CA PHE A 90 15.42 37.56 14.22
C PHE A 90 15.59 38.75 15.17
N ASN A 91 14.57 39.56 15.31
CA ASN A 91 14.53 40.66 16.24
C ASN A 91 13.80 40.21 17.50
N VAL A 92 14.56 39.78 18.48
CA VAL A 92 14.03 39.32 19.79
C VAL A 92 14.46 40.24 20.89
N THR A 93 13.60 40.34 21.94
CA THR A 93 13.97 40.97 23.17
C THR A 93 14.58 39.88 24.08
N ALA A 94 15.89 39.74 24.09
CA ALA A 94 16.56 38.74 24.89
C ALA A 94 16.85 39.28 26.30
N PRO A 95 16.46 38.56 27.38
CA PRO A 95 16.91 38.86 28.72
C PRO A 95 18.42 38.61 28.82
N ARG A 96 19.12 39.34 29.67
CA ARG A 96 20.53 39.07 29.98
C ARG A 96 20.62 37.74 30.75
N GLY A 97 21.19 36.72 30.14
CA GLY A 97 21.39 35.42 30.79
C GLY A 97 21.28 34.26 29.83
N PRO A 98 21.39 33.00 30.31
CA PRO A 98 21.18 31.83 29.49
C PRO A 98 19.74 31.74 29.04
N VAL A 99 19.56 31.55 27.73
CA VAL A 99 18.26 31.34 27.10
C VAL A 99 18.26 30.03 26.35
N ALA A 100 17.12 29.38 26.31
CA ALA A 100 16.84 28.29 25.38
C ALA A 100 16.19 28.89 24.12
N VAL A 101 16.65 28.48 22.95
CA VAL A 101 16.16 28.98 21.66
C VAL A 101 15.68 27.78 20.85
N ALA A 102 14.48 27.90 20.30
CA ALA A 102 13.96 26.98 19.31
C ALA A 102 13.51 27.71 18.06
N ALA A 103 13.71 27.08 16.91
CA ALA A 103 13.21 27.57 15.63
C ALA A 103 12.43 26.50 14.91
N TRP A 104 11.47 26.93 14.07
CA TRP A 104 10.70 26.01 13.24
C TRP A 104 10.36 26.59 11.88
N TRP A 105 10.07 25.69 10.97
CA TRP A 105 9.59 26.00 9.62
C TRP A 105 8.50 24.94 9.21
N PRO A 106 7.44 25.35 8.50
CA PRO A 106 7.12 26.73 8.10
C PRO A 106 6.69 27.59 9.30
N ALA A 107 6.84 28.91 9.18
CA ALA A 107 6.59 29.83 10.29
C ALA A 107 5.12 29.92 10.70
N ASP A 108 4.19 29.63 9.77
CA ASP A 108 2.74 29.59 9.98
C ASP A 108 2.24 28.25 10.56
N ALA A 109 3.14 27.30 10.82
CA ALA A 109 2.77 26.06 11.51
C ALA A 109 2.13 26.37 12.88
N GLN A 110 1.16 25.56 13.25
CA GLN A 110 0.45 25.67 14.54
C GLN A 110 1.37 25.25 15.69
N VAL A 111 2.31 26.10 16.04
CA VAL A 111 3.23 25.94 17.16
C VAL A 111 3.03 27.08 18.14
N THR A 112 2.81 26.74 19.42
CA THR A 112 2.78 27.72 20.52
C THR A 112 3.91 27.42 21.50
N CYS A 113 4.33 28.43 22.27
CA CYS A 113 5.30 28.25 23.32
C CYS A 113 4.77 28.88 24.61
N GLU A 114 4.67 28.09 25.65
CA GLU A 114 4.25 28.52 27.01
C GLU A 114 5.18 27.89 28.05
N ASP A 115 5.74 28.69 28.92
CA ASP A 115 6.61 28.24 30.04
C ASP A 115 7.76 27.32 29.57
N GLY A 116 8.40 27.62 28.44
CA GLY A 116 9.49 26.83 27.88
C GLY A 116 9.07 25.49 27.27
N VAL A 117 7.78 25.32 27.00
CA VAL A 117 7.23 24.14 26.31
C VAL A 117 6.63 24.55 24.99
N LEU A 118 7.18 24.01 23.90
CA LEU A 118 6.57 24.08 22.59
C LEU A 118 5.42 23.08 22.50
N LYS A 119 4.28 23.53 22.01
CA LYS A 119 3.11 22.69 21.78
C LYS A 119 2.74 22.73 20.30
N THR A 120 2.50 21.56 19.74
CA THR A 120 2.05 21.35 18.38
C THR A 120 1.24 20.07 18.29
N SER A 121 0.88 19.62 17.11
CA SER A 121 0.18 18.34 16.93
C SER A 121 0.76 17.55 15.77
N ILE A 122 0.83 16.24 15.93
CA ILE A 122 0.88 15.31 14.82
C ILE A 122 -0.57 15.10 14.39
N PRO A 123 -0.93 15.29 13.10
CA PRO A 123 -2.32 15.17 12.67
C PRO A 123 -2.94 13.86 13.15
N ALA A 124 -4.13 13.94 13.75
CA ALA A 124 -4.87 12.78 14.23
C ALA A 124 -5.36 11.88 13.08
N ALA A 125 -5.53 12.46 11.88
CA ALA A 125 -5.78 11.72 10.65
C ALA A 125 -4.74 12.15 9.61
N GLN A 126 -4.10 11.20 8.95
CA GLN A 126 -3.11 11.41 7.91
C GLN A 126 -3.61 10.74 6.63
N ASP A 127 -3.28 11.31 5.48
CA ASP A 127 -3.78 10.85 4.17
C ASP A 127 -2.88 9.76 3.53
N GLY A 128 -1.90 9.26 4.26
CA GLY A 128 -0.97 8.22 3.79
C GLY A 128 0.02 8.69 2.73
N THR A 129 -0.03 9.96 2.36
CA THR A 129 0.93 10.61 1.47
C THR A 129 1.96 11.41 2.29
N VAL A 130 2.66 12.33 1.68
CA VAL A 130 3.65 13.13 2.39
C VAL A 130 2.99 13.97 3.48
N SER A 131 3.29 13.67 4.73
CA SER A 131 2.82 14.44 5.87
C SER A 131 3.34 15.89 5.83
N PRO A 132 2.57 16.88 6.32
CA PRO A 132 3.07 18.24 6.46
C PRO A 132 4.32 18.24 7.34
N ILE A 133 5.42 18.71 6.78
CA ILE A 133 6.72 18.70 7.43
C ILE A 133 6.79 19.90 8.37
N LEU A 134 6.83 19.63 9.68
CA LEU A 134 7.23 20.58 10.68
C LEU A 134 8.69 20.32 11.06
N LEU A 135 9.52 21.29 10.75
CA LEU A 135 10.94 21.24 11.04
C LEU A 135 11.23 22.08 12.25
N VAL A 136 11.97 21.49 13.16
CA VAL A 136 12.35 22.14 14.41
C VAL A 136 13.84 21.96 14.67
N GLY A 137 14.43 22.97 15.26
CA GLY A 137 15.78 22.92 15.79
C GLY A 137 15.83 23.68 17.11
N HIS A 138 16.80 23.35 17.95
CA HIS A 138 16.99 24.01 19.24
C HIS A 138 18.44 24.14 19.61
N THR A 139 18.70 25.04 20.49
CA THR A 139 19.98 25.13 21.22
C THR A 139 19.74 25.64 22.63
N THR A 140 20.56 25.20 23.53
CA THR A 140 20.56 25.66 24.93
C THR A 140 21.89 26.33 25.24
N GLY A 141 21.89 27.45 25.89
CA GLY A 141 23.11 28.13 26.27
C GLY A 141 22.96 29.64 26.42
N VAL A 142 24.09 30.32 26.61
CA VAL A 142 24.14 31.78 26.64
C VAL A 142 24.11 32.32 25.24
N VAL A 143 23.02 32.96 24.87
CA VAL A 143 22.93 33.69 23.60
C VAL A 143 23.56 35.05 23.82
N ASN A 144 24.79 35.23 23.34
CA ASN A 144 25.42 36.55 23.26
C ASN A 144 24.86 37.26 22.02
N SER A 145 24.42 38.51 22.17
CA SER A 145 23.83 39.30 21.11
C SER A 145 24.74 39.50 19.87
N TYR A 146 25.99 39.12 19.96
CA TYR A 146 27.01 39.29 18.92
C TYR A 146 27.46 37.96 18.29
N GLU A 147 27.07 36.82 18.85
CA GLU A 147 27.42 35.53 18.30
C GLU A 147 26.20 34.90 17.61
N GLY A 148 26.36 34.51 16.34
CA GLY A 148 25.33 33.78 15.61
C GLY A 148 25.11 32.39 16.21
N VAL A 149 23.89 31.96 16.23
CA VAL A 149 23.50 30.59 16.63
C VAL A 149 23.45 29.73 15.37
N ASP A 150 24.27 28.69 15.29
CA ASP A 150 24.13 27.64 14.29
C ASP A 150 23.07 26.66 14.76
N MET A 151 22.05 26.44 13.94
CA MET A 151 20.93 25.57 14.25
C MET A 151 20.56 24.73 13.06
N GLU A 152 20.41 23.45 13.27
CA GLU A 152 19.91 22.51 12.28
C GLU A 152 18.41 22.28 12.54
N LEU A 153 17.58 22.48 11.50
CA LEU A 153 16.17 22.17 11.56
C LEU A 153 15.96 20.77 10.99
N SER A 154 15.44 19.89 11.80
CA SER A 154 15.04 18.53 11.39
C SER A 154 13.55 18.32 11.59
N GLN A 155 12.97 17.35 10.90
CA GLN A 155 11.57 16.99 11.09
C GLN A 155 11.30 16.64 12.56
N LEU A 156 10.24 17.17 13.15
CA LEU A 156 9.92 16.92 14.55
C LEU A 156 9.64 15.43 14.81
N GLY A 157 8.92 14.77 13.92
CA GLY A 157 8.53 13.37 14.06
C GLY A 157 9.51 12.39 13.38
N CYS A 158 9.21 11.13 13.53
CA CYS A 158 9.76 10.01 12.77
C CYS A 158 8.81 9.65 11.62
N THR A 159 9.33 9.47 10.41
CA THR A 159 8.54 9.01 9.28
C THR A 159 8.51 7.49 9.23
N MET A 160 7.32 6.90 9.27
CA MET A 160 7.13 5.47 9.06
C MET A 160 6.61 5.22 7.65
N TYR A 161 7.29 4.33 6.92
CA TYR A 161 6.87 3.82 5.62
C TYR A 161 6.22 2.46 5.82
N ILE A 162 4.92 2.40 5.57
CA ILE A 162 4.16 1.16 5.66
C ILE A 162 4.05 0.59 4.25
N ARG A 163 4.81 -0.49 4.00
CA ARG A 163 4.75 -1.20 2.72
C ARG A 163 3.50 -2.06 2.70
N LEU A 164 2.52 -1.65 1.89
CA LEU A 164 1.38 -2.51 1.58
C LEU A 164 1.87 -3.55 0.59
N ILE A 165 2.10 -4.77 1.08
CA ILE A 165 2.38 -5.91 0.21
C ILE A 165 1.18 -6.02 -0.73
N GLN A 166 1.43 -6.24 -2.04
CA GLN A 166 0.36 -6.40 -3.02
C GLN A 166 -0.55 -7.54 -2.61
N ASN A 167 -1.67 -7.16 -2.05
CA ASN A 167 -2.69 -8.08 -1.59
C ASN A 167 -3.90 -7.95 -2.49
N SER A 168 -4.65 -9.03 -2.63
CA SER A 168 -5.94 -9.06 -3.31
C SER A 168 -7.03 -8.27 -2.56
N TYR A 169 -6.70 -7.59 -1.46
CA TYR A 169 -7.64 -6.77 -0.71
C TYR A 169 -7.35 -5.27 -0.83
N LYS A 170 -8.41 -4.50 -0.74
CA LYS A 170 -8.37 -3.05 -0.71
C LYS A 170 -8.04 -2.59 0.71
N VAL A 171 -7.09 -1.69 0.84
CA VAL A 171 -6.82 -1.00 2.11
C VAL A 171 -7.32 0.44 1.99
N THR A 172 -8.21 0.83 2.89
CA THR A 172 -8.75 2.20 2.95
C THR A 172 -8.19 2.98 4.14
N ARG A 173 -7.67 2.28 5.16
CA ARG A 173 -7.10 2.87 6.35
C ARG A 173 -6.08 1.94 7.00
N ALA A 174 -5.01 2.50 7.54
CA ALA A 174 -4.11 1.84 8.47
C ALA A 174 -4.20 2.49 9.85
N VAL A 175 -4.00 1.73 10.91
CA VAL A 175 -3.86 2.24 12.28
C VAL A 175 -2.55 1.72 12.86
N ILE A 176 -1.70 2.63 13.28
CA ILE A 176 -0.41 2.32 13.90
C ILE A 176 -0.56 2.46 15.40
N GLU A 177 -0.15 1.45 16.15
CA GLU A 177 -0.20 1.42 17.62
C GLU A 177 1.14 0.96 18.18
N ALA A 178 1.58 1.56 19.28
CA ALA A 178 2.73 1.08 20.04
C ALA A 178 2.34 -0.13 20.89
N ASN A 179 3.07 -1.25 20.81
CA ASN A 179 2.76 -2.47 21.54
C ASN A 179 2.94 -2.32 23.06
N GLY A 180 3.80 -1.40 23.49
CA GLY A 180 4.02 -1.06 24.90
C GLY A 180 3.07 0.02 25.44
N GLY A 181 2.18 0.57 24.58
CA GLY A 181 1.26 1.64 24.96
C GLY A 181 1.92 3.03 24.99
N GLU A 182 3.09 3.20 24.41
CA GLU A 182 3.76 4.49 24.26
C GLU A 182 2.92 5.43 23.40
N MET A 183 2.97 6.73 23.71
CA MET A 183 2.22 7.75 22.98
C MET A 183 2.99 8.16 21.71
N ILE A 184 2.39 7.97 20.53
CA ILE A 184 3.04 8.15 19.21
C ILE A 184 2.41 9.24 18.34
N GLY A 185 1.34 9.89 18.80
CA GLY A 185 0.61 10.91 18.02
C GLY A 185 -0.18 11.89 18.86
N GLY A 186 -1.07 12.65 18.20
CA GLY A 186 -1.92 13.64 18.85
C GLY A 186 -1.19 14.94 19.18
N GLU A 187 -1.53 15.56 20.32
CA GLU A 187 -0.82 16.75 20.79
C GLU A 187 0.61 16.38 21.20
N VAL A 188 1.58 17.15 20.72
CA VAL A 188 2.99 16.97 21.01
C VAL A 188 3.49 18.15 21.80
N SER A 189 4.16 17.89 22.92
CA SER A 189 4.82 18.88 23.74
C SER A 189 6.33 18.64 23.76
N VAL A 190 7.12 19.69 23.53
CA VAL A 190 8.58 19.63 23.53
C VAL A 190 9.12 20.61 24.55
N ARG A 191 9.81 20.11 25.58
CA ARG A 191 10.45 20.95 26.58
C ARG A 191 11.76 21.49 26.03
N MET A 192 11.88 22.82 25.94
CA MET A 192 13.02 23.48 25.31
C MET A 192 14.35 23.28 26.04
N THR A 193 14.35 23.00 27.36
CA THR A 193 15.58 22.90 28.16
C THR A 193 16.35 21.59 27.96
N ASP A 194 15.67 20.50 27.70
CA ASP A 194 16.24 19.15 27.53
C ASP A 194 15.76 18.43 26.26
N TRP A 195 14.96 19.13 25.48
CA TRP A 195 14.35 18.64 24.24
C TRP A 195 13.57 17.34 24.42
N ASN A 196 12.96 17.18 25.59
CA ASN A 196 12.11 16.02 25.84
C ASN A 196 10.77 16.17 25.12
N VAL A 197 10.46 15.22 24.26
CA VAL A 197 9.23 15.17 23.45
C VAL A 197 8.23 14.22 24.11
N THR A 198 7.00 14.68 24.28
CA THR A 198 5.88 13.86 24.75
C THR A 198 4.70 13.99 23.79
N ALA A 199 3.94 12.93 23.61
CA ALA A 199 2.73 12.89 22.78
C ALA A 199 1.51 12.49 23.61
N SER A 200 0.30 12.56 23.06
CA SER A 200 -0.94 12.35 23.81
C SER A 200 -1.81 11.19 23.29
N ALA A 201 -1.52 10.66 22.11
CA ALA A 201 -2.31 9.58 21.52
C ALA A 201 -1.48 8.30 21.31
N PRO A 202 -2.00 7.13 21.74
CA PRO A 202 -1.30 5.85 21.61
C PRO A 202 -1.41 5.25 20.20
N ALA A 203 -2.28 5.80 19.36
CA ALA A 203 -2.52 5.32 18.00
C ALA A 203 -2.57 6.46 16.97
N VAL A 204 -2.11 6.18 15.75
CA VAL A 204 -2.17 7.10 14.61
C VAL A 204 -2.89 6.42 13.45
N PRO A 205 -4.12 6.84 13.11
CA PRO A 205 -4.80 6.42 11.90
C PRO A 205 -4.25 7.14 10.67
N VAL A 206 -4.14 6.39 9.58
CA VAL A 206 -3.66 6.86 8.27
C VAL A 206 -4.67 6.43 7.22
N ASP A 207 -5.29 7.39 6.56
CA ASP A 207 -6.20 7.12 5.46
C ASP A 207 -5.41 6.77 4.20
N CYS A 208 -5.85 5.76 3.50
CA CYS A 208 -5.19 5.29 2.30
C CYS A 208 -5.89 5.88 1.07
N ALA A 209 -5.18 6.71 0.32
CA ALA A 209 -5.62 7.05 -1.03
C ALA A 209 -5.65 5.78 -1.90
N ALA A 210 -6.72 5.62 -2.69
CA ALA A 210 -6.89 4.42 -3.52
C ALA A 210 -5.65 4.20 -4.43
N GLY A 211 -5.01 3.03 -4.29
CA GLY A 211 -3.94 2.56 -5.19
C GLY A 211 -2.50 2.81 -4.75
N GLY A 212 -2.24 3.33 -3.55
CA GLY A 212 -0.88 3.48 -3.03
C GLY A 212 -0.31 2.15 -2.51
N GLN A 213 0.91 1.79 -2.90
CA GLN A 213 1.62 0.61 -2.39
C GLN A 213 2.38 0.87 -1.09
N THR A 214 2.61 2.13 -0.79
CA THR A 214 3.30 2.56 0.43
C THR A 214 2.53 3.71 1.05
N LEU A 215 2.20 3.58 2.33
CA LEU A 215 1.65 4.65 3.12
C LEU A 215 2.76 5.32 3.91
N VAL A 216 2.66 6.61 4.09
CA VAL A 216 3.61 7.39 4.87
C VAL A 216 2.90 7.95 6.10
N ALA A 217 3.42 7.67 7.28
CA ALA A 217 2.91 8.18 8.54
C ALA A 217 3.99 8.98 9.26
N LEU A 218 3.59 10.06 9.93
CA LEU A 218 4.42 10.81 10.85
C LEU A 218 4.06 10.41 12.29
N LEU A 219 5.04 9.99 13.07
CA LEU A 219 4.90 9.57 14.46
C LEU A 219 5.73 10.46 15.37
N ALA A 220 5.30 10.62 16.62
CA ALA A 220 6.11 11.32 17.61
C ALA A 220 7.41 10.56 17.92
N PRO A 221 8.53 11.26 18.21
CA PRO A 221 9.77 10.61 18.58
C PRO A 221 9.63 9.95 19.93
N VAL A 222 9.84 8.64 19.99
CA VAL A 222 9.77 7.84 21.23
C VAL A 222 10.46 6.49 21.01
N ASP A 223 10.94 5.88 22.08
CA ASP A 223 11.47 4.51 22.06
C ASP A 223 10.32 3.52 22.28
N LEU A 224 9.97 2.74 21.27
CA LEU A 224 8.98 1.67 21.35
C LEU A 224 9.64 0.41 21.92
N SER A 225 9.48 0.18 23.21
CA SER A 225 10.15 -0.90 23.94
C SER A 225 9.69 -2.30 23.54
N SER A 226 8.45 -2.41 23.06
CA SER A 226 7.79 -3.64 22.65
C SER A 226 7.43 -3.65 21.16
N GLY A 227 7.99 -2.71 20.38
CA GLY A 227 7.69 -2.58 18.95
C GLY A 227 6.32 -1.93 18.67
N TYR A 228 5.75 -2.27 17.51
CA TYR A 228 4.51 -1.64 17.05
C TYR A 228 3.62 -2.65 16.32
N THR A 229 2.38 -2.27 16.14
CA THR A 229 1.39 -2.98 15.33
C THR A 229 0.81 -2.02 14.30
N VAL A 230 0.72 -2.47 13.05
CA VAL A 230 -0.04 -1.79 11.98
C VAL A 230 -1.23 -2.65 11.61
N THR A 231 -2.44 -2.18 11.91
CA THR A 231 -3.67 -2.86 11.52
C THR A 231 -4.24 -2.21 10.27
N LEU A 232 -4.52 -3.01 9.24
CA LEU A 232 -5.04 -2.57 7.95
C LEU A 232 -6.54 -2.82 7.87
N TYR A 233 -7.28 -1.84 7.32
CA TYR A 233 -8.74 -1.89 7.23
C TYR A 233 -9.23 -1.62 5.81
N ASP A 234 -10.34 -2.29 5.42
CA ASP A 234 -11.23 -1.85 4.35
C ASP A 234 -12.54 -1.35 4.99
N GLY A 235 -12.78 -0.04 4.96
CA GLY A 235 -13.81 0.58 5.78
C GLY A 235 -13.57 0.29 7.27
N ASP A 236 -14.52 -0.39 7.91
CA ASP A 236 -14.42 -0.80 9.33
C ASP A 236 -13.96 -2.25 9.51
N THR A 237 -13.70 -3.00 8.43
CA THR A 237 -13.28 -4.40 8.50
C THR A 237 -11.75 -4.50 8.57
N GLU A 238 -11.22 -5.15 9.61
CA GLU A 238 -9.80 -5.52 9.68
C GLU A 238 -9.51 -6.55 8.58
N VAL A 239 -8.52 -6.25 7.73
CA VAL A 239 -8.16 -7.11 6.58
C VAL A 239 -6.79 -7.73 6.73
N ASP A 240 -5.88 -7.07 7.46
CA ASP A 240 -4.56 -7.59 7.76
C ASP A 240 -3.96 -6.90 8.97
N LYS A 241 -2.92 -7.49 9.55
CA LYS A 241 -2.23 -6.98 10.71
C LYS A 241 -0.75 -7.31 10.65
N LEU A 242 0.07 -6.28 10.66
CA LEU A 242 1.51 -6.38 10.77
C LEU A 242 1.90 -6.17 12.24
N VAL A 243 2.56 -7.13 12.86
CA VAL A 243 3.05 -7.03 14.24
C VAL A 243 4.56 -7.16 14.24
N ASP A 244 5.25 -6.11 14.68
CA ASP A 244 6.67 -6.14 14.94
C ASP A 244 6.90 -5.95 16.45
N ASN A 245 7.42 -6.97 17.11
CA ASN A 245 7.71 -6.95 18.56
C ASN A 245 9.16 -6.54 18.86
N THR A 246 9.92 -6.17 17.83
CA THR A 246 11.30 -5.71 18.00
C THR A 246 11.31 -4.30 18.55
N PRO A 247 12.12 -4.00 19.59
CA PRO A 247 12.27 -2.63 20.06
C PRO A 247 12.73 -1.69 18.95
N VAL A 248 12.00 -0.60 18.73
CA VAL A 248 12.26 0.37 17.66
C VAL A 248 12.36 1.77 18.25
N ARG A 249 13.39 2.52 17.86
CA ARG A 249 13.53 3.92 18.18
C ARG A 249 12.92 4.81 17.08
N LEU A 250 11.85 5.50 17.40
CA LEU A 250 11.31 6.58 16.57
C LEU A 250 12.12 7.86 16.85
N ALA A 251 13.19 8.06 16.10
CA ALA A 251 14.04 9.24 16.29
C ALA A 251 13.46 10.46 15.56
N GLN A 252 13.68 11.66 16.13
CA GLN A 252 13.40 12.90 15.42
C GLN A 252 14.13 12.95 14.06
N GLY A 253 13.43 13.25 12.99
CA GLY A 253 13.97 13.21 11.62
C GLY A 253 14.32 11.81 11.12
N GLY A 254 14.03 10.76 11.90
CA GLY A 254 14.30 9.37 11.58
C GLY A 254 13.29 8.77 10.60
N LYS A 255 13.60 7.54 10.19
CA LYS A 255 12.76 6.71 9.32
C LYS A 255 12.60 5.31 9.89
N VAL A 256 11.44 4.74 9.73
CA VAL A 256 11.13 3.34 9.97
C VAL A 256 10.46 2.79 8.71
N ASP A 257 10.93 1.68 8.20
CA ASP A 257 10.35 1.01 7.03
C ASP A 257 9.84 -0.38 7.46
N THR A 258 8.55 -0.63 7.28
CA THR A 258 7.94 -1.91 7.66
C THR A 258 8.33 -3.07 6.74
N ALA A 259 9.03 -2.81 5.63
CA ALA A 259 9.57 -3.88 4.77
C ALA A 259 10.63 -4.75 5.47
N GLU A 260 11.22 -4.27 6.57
CA GLU A 260 12.15 -5.04 7.40
C GLU A 260 11.44 -5.90 8.46
N ALA A 261 10.11 -5.74 8.61
CA ALA A 261 9.33 -6.55 9.53
C ALA A 261 9.22 -8.01 9.06
N GLU A 262 9.04 -8.92 10.00
CA GLU A 262 8.92 -10.35 9.71
C GLU A 262 7.78 -10.58 8.70
N LYS A 263 8.13 -11.13 7.54
CA LYS A 263 7.18 -11.39 6.46
C LYS A 263 6.19 -12.45 6.92
N LEU A 264 4.90 -12.11 6.95
CA LEU A 264 3.86 -13.11 7.22
C LEU A 264 3.92 -14.23 6.16
N PRO A 265 3.57 -15.48 6.51
CA PRO A 265 3.56 -16.57 5.56
C PRO A 265 2.70 -16.26 4.34
N THR A 266 3.16 -16.61 3.14
CA THR A 266 2.36 -16.51 1.93
C THR A 266 1.11 -17.40 2.07
N GLN A 267 -0.08 -16.88 1.76
CA GLN A 267 -1.30 -17.67 1.74
C GLN A 267 -1.72 -17.99 0.30
N LEU A 268 -1.94 -19.28 0.04
CA LEU A 268 -2.35 -19.80 -1.26
C LEU A 268 -3.71 -20.48 -1.15
N LEU A 269 -4.67 -20.04 -1.98
CA LEU A 269 -5.92 -20.72 -2.24
C LEU A 269 -5.79 -21.58 -3.49
N PHE A 270 -6.12 -22.85 -3.44
CA PHE A 270 -6.22 -23.72 -4.59
C PHE A 270 -7.44 -24.62 -4.51
N CYS A 271 -7.90 -25.05 -5.68
CA CYS A 271 -9.07 -25.88 -5.83
C CYS A 271 -8.74 -27.14 -6.64
N GLY A 272 -9.23 -28.27 -6.19
CA GLY A 272 -9.08 -29.55 -6.90
C GLY A 272 -10.05 -30.60 -6.41
N ASN A 273 -10.54 -31.46 -7.31
CA ASN A 273 -11.59 -32.43 -7.03
C ASN A 273 -12.80 -31.76 -6.36
N ASN A 274 -13.12 -32.12 -5.14
CA ASN A 274 -14.23 -31.53 -4.36
C ASN A 274 -13.72 -30.67 -3.20
N THR A 275 -12.51 -30.12 -3.30
CA THR A 275 -11.88 -29.42 -2.20
C THR A 275 -11.37 -28.06 -2.65
N ALA A 276 -11.69 -27.01 -1.89
CA ALA A 276 -10.96 -25.76 -1.88
C ALA A 276 -10.14 -25.69 -0.59
N CYS A 277 -8.89 -25.23 -0.69
CA CYS A 277 -7.93 -25.26 0.41
C CYS A 277 -7.13 -23.96 0.46
N VAL A 278 -6.91 -23.44 1.66
CA VAL A 278 -5.93 -22.37 1.90
C VAL A 278 -4.79 -22.95 2.74
N ILE A 279 -3.57 -22.74 2.26
CA ILE A 279 -2.35 -23.10 3.00
C ILE A 279 -1.53 -21.86 3.29
N GLU A 280 -0.74 -21.93 4.36
CA GLU A 280 0.31 -20.94 4.66
C GLU A 280 1.68 -21.52 4.30
N VAL A 281 2.47 -20.74 3.56
CA VAL A 281 3.81 -21.12 3.12
C VAL A 281 4.81 -20.12 3.72
N GLY A 282 5.64 -20.60 4.65
CA GLY A 282 6.72 -19.82 5.23
C GLY A 282 7.92 -19.69 4.29
N SER A 283 9.08 -19.35 4.85
CA SER A 283 10.35 -19.25 4.12
C SER A 283 10.80 -20.58 3.49
N GLU A 284 10.32 -21.69 4.03
CA GLU A 284 10.53 -23.03 3.47
C GLU A 284 9.16 -23.68 3.14
N PRO A 285 9.09 -24.44 2.02
CA PRO A 285 7.87 -25.13 1.66
C PRO A 285 7.55 -26.22 2.68
N PRO A 286 6.26 -26.49 2.95
CA PRO A 286 5.87 -27.58 3.83
C PRO A 286 6.26 -28.93 3.22
N ALA A 287 6.73 -29.86 4.05
CA ALA A 287 7.05 -31.22 3.63
C ALA A 287 5.76 -31.97 3.18
N ASP A 288 4.64 -31.74 3.86
CA ASP A 288 3.30 -32.15 3.46
C ASP A 288 2.40 -30.90 3.48
N TYR A 289 1.73 -30.58 2.37
CA TYR A 289 0.84 -29.42 2.29
C TYR A 289 -0.27 -29.46 3.36
N ARG A 290 -0.67 -30.63 3.84
CA ARG A 290 -1.73 -30.81 4.83
C ARG A 290 -1.38 -30.20 6.18
N ASP A 291 -0.08 -30.14 6.51
CA ASP A 291 0.41 -29.52 7.75
C ASP A 291 0.34 -27.98 7.70
N ALA A 292 0.24 -27.42 6.48
CA ALA A 292 0.15 -26.00 6.23
C ALA A 292 -1.30 -25.49 6.01
N VAL A 293 -2.30 -26.39 6.08
CA VAL A 293 -3.70 -26.06 5.83
C VAL A 293 -4.27 -25.23 6.97
N VAL A 294 -4.69 -23.99 6.64
CA VAL A 294 -5.36 -23.07 7.59
C VAL A 294 -6.86 -22.97 7.35
N TRP A 295 -7.33 -23.39 6.17
CA TRP A 295 -8.75 -23.47 5.85
C TRP A 295 -9.00 -24.53 4.78
N ARG A 296 -10.11 -25.26 4.92
CA ARG A 296 -10.54 -26.28 3.96
C ARG A 296 -12.06 -26.31 3.84
N TRP A 297 -12.54 -26.48 2.62
CA TRP A 297 -13.95 -26.57 2.30
C TRP A 297 -14.24 -27.72 1.33
N ASP A 298 -15.36 -28.41 1.54
CA ASP A 298 -15.84 -29.50 0.70
C ASP A 298 -16.98 -29.00 -0.19
N SER A 299 -16.76 -28.93 -1.50
CA SER A 299 -17.75 -28.46 -2.47
C SER A 299 -19.00 -29.31 -2.56
N ARG A 300 -19.02 -30.54 -2.05
CA ARG A 300 -20.24 -31.34 -1.98
C ARG A 300 -21.31 -30.71 -1.11
N SER A 301 -20.94 -29.85 -0.20
CA SER A 301 -21.88 -29.06 0.61
C SER A 301 -22.82 -28.17 -0.23
N VAL A 302 -22.45 -27.82 -1.48
CA VAL A 302 -23.35 -27.04 -2.37
C VAL A 302 -24.44 -27.89 -3.02
N ALA A 303 -24.29 -29.21 -3.10
CA ALA A 303 -25.22 -30.10 -3.83
C ALA A 303 -26.68 -29.90 -3.42
N PRO A 304 -27.04 -29.91 -2.14
CA PRO A 304 -28.44 -29.73 -1.71
C PRO A 304 -28.94 -28.30 -1.95
N VAL A 305 -28.04 -27.28 -1.90
CA VAL A 305 -28.41 -25.86 -2.10
C VAL A 305 -28.69 -25.57 -3.57
N LEU A 306 -27.86 -26.15 -4.47
CA LEU A 306 -27.95 -25.93 -5.92
C LEU A 306 -28.88 -26.92 -6.62
N GLY A 307 -29.30 -28.00 -5.95
CA GLY A 307 -30.10 -29.06 -6.56
C GLY A 307 -29.32 -29.87 -7.62
N ILE A 308 -28.02 -30.03 -7.44
CA ILE A 308 -27.13 -30.79 -8.33
C ILE A 308 -26.64 -32.08 -7.65
N SER A 309 -26.09 -33.01 -8.44
CA SER A 309 -25.51 -34.24 -7.87
C SER A 309 -24.10 -33.97 -7.29
N GLU A 310 -23.67 -34.80 -6.33
CA GLU A 310 -22.31 -34.70 -5.78
C GLU A 310 -21.20 -34.86 -6.85
N SER A 311 -21.48 -35.65 -7.90
CA SER A 311 -20.56 -35.81 -9.03
C SER A 311 -20.33 -34.51 -9.84
N GLN A 312 -21.26 -33.55 -9.73
CA GLN A 312 -21.17 -32.24 -10.36
C GLN A 312 -20.50 -31.19 -9.46
N CYS A 313 -20.17 -31.54 -8.22
CA CYS A 313 -19.59 -30.58 -7.26
C CYS A 313 -18.09 -30.37 -7.38
N ARG A 314 -17.46 -30.83 -8.49
CA ARG A 314 -16.03 -30.59 -8.71
C ARG A 314 -15.73 -29.09 -8.77
N VAL A 315 -14.84 -28.61 -7.91
CA VAL A 315 -14.41 -27.21 -7.86
C VAL A 315 -13.10 -27.03 -8.61
N GLY A 316 -13.06 -26.08 -9.54
CA GLY A 316 -11.89 -25.81 -10.37
C GLY A 316 -11.23 -24.46 -10.06
N GLU A 317 -12.01 -23.47 -9.64
CA GLU A 317 -11.50 -22.14 -9.31
C GLU A 317 -12.11 -21.61 -8.00
N GLY A 318 -11.26 -20.94 -7.24
CA GLY A 318 -11.66 -20.08 -6.13
C GLY A 318 -11.02 -18.72 -6.31
N LYS A 319 -11.83 -17.67 -6.51
CA LYS A 319 -11.33 -16.31 -6.59
C LYS A 319 -11.62 -15.58 -5.29
N PRO A 320 -10.58 -15.05 -4.62
CA PRO A 320 -10.77 -14.24 -3.43
C PRO A 320 -11.42 -12.90 -3.81
N VAL A 321 -12.39 -12.48 -3.03
CA VAL A 321 -13.10 -11.20 -3.18
C VAL A 321 -13.39 -10.64 -1.79
N ASP A 322 -13.77 -9.36 -1.72
CA ASP A 322 -14.12 -8.70 -0.46
C ASP A 322 -13.02 -8.92 0.61
N ASN A 323 -11.78 -8.53 0.27
CA ASN A 323 -10.60 -8.64 1.14
C ASN A 323 -10.34 -10.07 1.68
N ASN A 324 -10.43 -11.05 0.80
CA ASN A 324 -10.27 -12.48 1.11
C ASN A 324 -11.31 -13.06 2.08
N ARG A 325 -12.25 -12.25 2.56
CA ARG A 325 -13.34 -12.70 3.42
C ARG A 325 -14.29 -13.61 2.67
N LYS A 326 -14.58 -13.26 1.41
CA LYS A 326 -15.46 -14.04 0.55
C LYS A 326 -14.68 -14.69 -0.59
N LEU A 327 -15.21 -15.81 -1.05
CA LEU A 327 -14.68 -16.55 -2.19
C LEU A 327 -15.77 -16.74 -3.24
N LEU A 328 -15.45 -16.45 -4.49
CA LEU A 328 -16.22 -16.95 -5.62
C LEU A 328 -15.68 -18.33 -5.99
N LEU A 329 -16.37 -19.38 -5.60
CA LEU A 329 -15.99 -20.77 -5.86
C LEU A 329 -16.82 -21.30 -7.03
N SER A 330 -16.15 -21.91 -8.02
CA SER A 330 -16.84 -22.38 -9.21
C SER A 330 -16.31 -23.69 -9.76
N GLY A 331 -17.19 -24.40 -10.46
CA GLY A 331 -16.88 -25.65 -11.13
C GLY A 331 -17.21 -25.62 -12.61
N ALA A 332 -16.31 -26.16 -13.44
CA ALA A 332 -16.55 -26.32 -14.88
C ALA A 332 -17.75 -27.23 -15.21
N THR A 333 -18.33 -27.87 -14.23
CA THR A 333 -19.60 -28.63 -14.34
C THR A 333 -20.84 -27.75 -14.31
N GLY A 334 -20.67 -26.42 -14.19
CA GLY A 334 -21.74 -25.46 -14.39
C GLY A 334 -22.34 -24.86 -13.12
N TRP A 335 -21.54 -24.51 -12.16
CA TRP A 335 -22.01 -23.80 -10.98
C TRP A 335 -20.97 -22.76 -10.49
N CYS A 336 -21.49 -21.74 -9.78
CA CYS A 336 -20.70 -20.76 -9.05
C CYS A 336 -21.44 -20.37 -7.77
N VAL A 337 -20.70 -20.19 -6.68
CA VAL A 337 -21.22 -19.68 -5.40
C VAL A 337 -20.37 -18.53 -4.91
N LEU A 338 -21.01 -17.55 -4.27
CA LEU A 338 -20.34 -16.58 -3.40
C LEU A 338 -20.42 -17.11 -1.98
N TYR A 339 -19.28 -17.47 -1.43
CA TYR A 339 -19.14 -18.10 -0.12
C TYR A 339 -18.46 -17.13 0.86
N ASP A 340 -19.03 -16.97 2.05
CA ASP A 340 -18.45 -16.19 3.13
C ASP A 340 -17.69 -17.11 4.09
N ARG A 341 -16.37 -16.92 4.17
CA ARG A 341 -15.48 -17.72 5.01
C ARG A 341 -15.70 -17.49 6.52
N GLN A 342 -16.17 -16.31 6.90
CA GLN A 342 -16.36 -15.96 8.30
C GLN A 342 -17.64 -16.58 8.87
N THR A 343 -18.71 -16.56 8.08
CA THR A 343 -20.02 -17.11 8.50
C THR A 343 -20.22 -18.56 8.08
N ASP A 344 -19.29 -19.13 7.31
CA ASP A 344 -19.34 -20.49 6.74
C ASP A 344 -20.63 -20.72 5.93
N GLY A 345 -20.96 -19.73 5.07
CA GLY A 345 -22.25 -19.71 4.39
C GLY A 345 -22.20 -19.33 2.91
N ILE A 346 -23.14 -19.87 2.12
CA ILE A 346 -23.36 -19.47 0.73
C ILE A 346 -24.27 -18.25 0.73
N LEU A 347 -23.78 -17.13 0.20
CA LEU A 347 -24.53 -15.88 0.09
C LEU A 347 -25.31 -15.78 -1.22
N TRP A 348 -24.77 -16.37 -2.29
CA TRP A 348 -25.38 -16.35 -3.62
C TRP A 348 -24.89 -17.55 -4.42
N TRP A 349 -25.66 -17.98 -5.41
CA TRP A 349 -25.28 -19.04 -6.32
C TRP A 349 -25.92 -18.93 -7.70
N SER A 350 -25.28 -19.56 -8.70
CA SER A 350 -25.85 -19.78 -10.04
C SER A 350 -25.43 -21.13 -10.60
N THR A 351 -26.36 -21.74 -11.36
CA THR A 351 -26.15 -22.91 -12.21
C THR A 351 -26.45 -22.62 -13.68
N SER A 352 -26.62 -21.33 -14.03
CA SER A 352 -27.00 -20.90 -15.38
C SER A 352 -25.82 -20.78 -16.36
N CYS A 353 -24.57 -20.82 -15.86
CA CYS A 353 -23.36 -20.81 -16.70
C CYS A 353 -22.79 -22.24 -16.75
N PRO A 354 -22.89 -22.95 -17.88
CA PRO A 354 -22.60 -24.39 -17.94
C PRO A 354 -21.13 -24.76 -17.79
N GLN A 355 -20.21 -23.83 -18.01
CA GLN A 355 -18.76 -24.03 -18.00
C GLN A 355 -18.07 -22.84 -17.36
N VAL A 356 -18.20 -22.68 -16.03
CA VAL A 356 -17.59 -21.55 -15.31
C VAL A 356 -16.09 -21.78 -15.16
N HIS A 357 -15.29 -20.87 -15.73
CA HIS A 357 -13.83 -20.90 -15.64
C HIS A 357 -13.22 -19.71 -14.92
N SER A 358 -14.01 -18.65 -14.67
CA SER A 358 -13.60 -17.51 -13.88
C SER A 358 -14.82 -16.70 -13.45
N SER A 359 -14.67 -15.95 -12.37
CA SER A 359 -15.70 -15.08 -11.80
C SER A 359 -15.06 -13.85 -11.16
N ASP A 360 -15.82 -12.76 -11.04
CA ASP A 360 -15.42 -11.58 -10.27
C ASP A 360 -16.63 -10.80 -9.77
N LEU A 361 -16.45 -10.01 -8.70
CA LEU A 361 -17.46 -9.05 -8.26
C LEU A 361 -17.41 -7.79 -9.12
N LEU A 362 -18.57 -7.21 -9.34
CA LEU A 362 -18.76 -5.92 -9.98
C LEU A 362 -19.47 -4.96 -9.02
N PRO A 363 -19.35 -3.63 -9.22
CA PRO A 363 -20.11 -2.67 -8.44
C PRO A 363 -21.61 -2.95 -8.43
N ASN A 364 -22.32 -2.44 -7.42
CA ASN A 364 -23.78 -2.53 -7.24
C ASN A 364 -24.29 -3.97 -7.11
N ASP A 365 -23.66 -4.75 -6.22
CA ASP A 365 -24.09 -6.12 -5.89
C ASP A 365 -24.28 -7.02 -7.13
N ARG A 366 -23.29 -7.03 -8.01
CA ARG A 366 -23.27 -7.86 -9.22
C ARG A 366 -22.05 -8.76 -9.25
N VAL A 367 -22.20 -9.87 -9.97
CA VAL A 367 -21.11 -10.80 -10.24
C VAL A 367 -21.03 -11.09 -11.73
N VAL A 368 -19.82 -11.25 -12.25
CA VAL A 368 -19.56 -11.63 -13.61
C VAL A 368 -18.95 -13.03 -13.67
N LEU A 369 -19.42 -13.85 -14.60
CA LEU A 369 -18.89 -15.19 -14.87
C LEU A 369 -18.35 -15.30 -16.30
N ALA A 370 -17.22 -15.97 -16.46
CA ALA A 370 -16.68 -16.40 -17.75
C ALA A 370 -17.15 -17.85 -18.03
N CYS A 371 -18.07 -17.98 -18.97
CA CYS A 371 -18.63 -19.26 -19.42
C CYS A 371 -17.84 -19.75 -20.63
N SER A 372 -17.02 -20.78 -20.46
CA SER A 372 -16.12 -21.29 -21.49
C SER A 372 -16.84 -22.06 -22.61
N SER A 373 -16.09 -22.76 -23.44
CA SER A 373 -16.59 -23.46 -24.63
C SER A 373 -17.45 -24.67 -24.27
N GLY A 374 -18.46 -24.94 -25.11
CA GLY A 374 -19.37 -26.08 -24.96
C GLY A 374 -20.48 -26.02 -26.01
N ALA A 375 -21.34 -27.05 -26.01
CA ALA A 375 -22.47 -27.13 -26.92
C ALA A 375 -23.71 -26.34 -26.48
N ASP A 376 -23.76 -25.95 -25.21
CA ASP A 376 -24.87 -25.15 -24.67
C ASP A 376 -24.83 -23.70 -25.19
N ALA A 377 -26.00 -23.12 -25.44
CA ALA A 377 -26.14 -21.75 -25.95
C ALA A 377 -25.58 -20.69 -24.97
N ASN A 378 -25.44 -21.02 -23.69
CA ASN A 378 -24.87 -20.17 -22.65
C ASN A 378 -23.34 -20.31 -22.54
N CYS A 379 -22.71 -21.20 -23.29
CA CYS A 379 -21.25 -21.29 -23.44
C CYS A 379 -20.71 -20.14 -24.33
N ASN A 380 -19.40 -19.90 -24.23
CA ASN A 380 -18.72 -18.81 -24.97
C ASN A 380 -19.31 -17.43 -24.64
N LYS A 381 -19.56 -17.18 -23.38
CA LYS A 381 -20.20 -15.94 -22.88
C LYS A 381 -19.46 -15.33 -21.69
N VAL A 382 -19.57 -14.04 -21.60
CA VAL A 382 -19.44 -13.30 -20.33
C VAL A 382 -20.85 -12.99 -19.86
N GLN A 383 -21.21 -13.41 -18.66
CA GLN A 383 -22.55 -13.25 -18.11
C GLN A 383 -22.49 -12.44 -16.82
N VAL A 384 -23.37 -11.45 -16.68
CA VAL A 384 -23.53 -10.63 -15.47
C VAL A 384 -24.78 -11.05 -14.71
N TYR A 385 -24.65 -11.21 -13.43
CA TYR A 385 -25.70 -11.68 -12.52
C TYR A 385 -26.00 -10.66 -11.42
N ASP A 386 -27.22 -10.74 -10.91
CA ASP A 386 -27.68 -10.01 -9.74
C ASP A 386 -27.40 -10.84 -8.47
N LEU A 387 -26.65 -10.30 -7.52
CA LEU A 387 -26.42 -10.96 -6.22
C LEU A 387 -27.67 -10.99 -5.32
N GLY A 388 -28.67 -10.14 -5.60
CA GLY A 388 -29.96 -10.18 -4.89
C GLY A 388 -30.85 -11.34 -5.26
N GLN A 389 -30.56 -12.04 -6.38
CA GLN A 389 -31.36 -13.17 -6.88
C GLN A 389 -30.48 -14.26 -7.49
N ASN A 390 -30.58 -15.47 -6.94
CA ASN A 390 -29.90 -16.64 -7.50
C ASN A 390 -30.34 -16.92 -8.95
N ASN A 391 -29.43 -17.33 -9.80
CA ASN A 391 -29.65 -17.64 -11.23
C ASN A 391 -30.17 -16.48 -12.11
N LYS A 392 -30.23 -15.26 -11.63
CA LYS A 392 -30.73 -14.13 -12.42
C LYS A 392 -29.64 -13.52 -13.27
N VAL A 393 -29.61 -13.87 -14.55
CA VAL A 393 -28.76 -13.23 -15.56
C VAL A 393 -29.35 -11.85 -15.89
N LEU A 394 -28.54 -10.80 -15.79
CA LEU A 394 -28.92 -9.43 -16.14
C LEU A 394 -28.57 -9.12 -17.60
N CYS A 395 -27.38 -9.49 -18.04
CA CYS A 395 -26.94 -9.37 -19.44
C CYS A 395 -25.83 -10.38 -19.75
N GLN A 396 -25.62 -10.63 -21.06
CA GLN A 396 -24.57 -11.56 -21.52
C GLN A 396 -23.99 -11.14 -22.87
N TYR A 397 -22.71 -11.46 -23.11
CA TYR A 397 -21.97 -11.05 -24.29
C TYR A 397 -21.08 -12.18 -24.78
N ASP A 398 -20.90 -12.27 -26.10
CA ASP A 398 -20.10 -13.33 -26.73
C ASP A 398 -18.60 -13.14 -26.44
N LEU A 399 -17.97 -14.18 -25.95
CA LEU A 399 -16.52 -14.31 -25.82
C LEU A 399 -16.14 -15.77 -26.02
N GLU A 400 -15.54 -16.10 -27.16
CA GLU A 400 -15.12 -17.47 -27.48
C GLU A 400 -14.22 -18.02 -26.39
N SER A 401 -14.54 -19.21 -25.87
CA SER A 401 -13.75 -19.88 -24.84
C SER A 401 -13.38 -18.96 -23.67
N ALA A 402 -14.37 -18.30 -23.08
CA ALA A 402 -14.16 -17.36 -21.97
C ALA A 402 -13.52 -18.06 -20.76
N HIS A 403 -12.34 -17.59 -20.33
CA HIS A 403 -11.53 -18.24 -19.29
C HIS A 403 -11.09 -17.34 -18.13
N GLY A 404 -11.20 -16.03 -18.28
CA GLY A 404 -10.80 -15.09 -17.23
C GLY A 404 -11.63 -13.82 -17.25
N VAL A 405 -12.01 -13.32 -16.09
CA VAL A 405 -12.61 -12.01 -15.89
C VAL A 405 -11.96 -11.30 -14.70
N VAL A 406 -11.69 -10.01 -14.84
CA VAL A 406 -11.15 -9.15 -13.78
C VAL A 406 -11.83 -7.79 -13.86
N TRP A 407 -12.45 -7.38 -12.76
CA TRP A 407 -12.83 -5.99 -12.55
C TRP A 407 -11.63 -5.19 -12.03
N ASN A 408 -11.29 -4.12 -12.70
CA ASN A 408 -10.23 -3.22 -12.27
C ASN A 408 -10.84 -1.90 -11.81
N GLU A 409 -10.83 -1.71 -10.48
CA GLU A 409 -11.43 -0.54 -9.83
C GLU A 409 -10.76 0.78 -10.25
N SER A 410 -9.43 0.76 -10.45
CA SER A 410 -8.68 1.97 -10.81
C SER A 410 -9.01 2.48 -12.21
N THR A 411 -9.24 1.56 -13.15
CA THR A 411 -9.60 1.92 -14.52
C THR A 411 -11.12 1.97 -14.73
N GLN A 412 -11.92 1.49 -13.77
CA GLN A 412 -13.37 1.31 -13.89
C GLN A 412 -13.73 0.51 -15.16
N ARG A 413 -13.01 -0.61 -15.37
CA ARG A 413 -13.18 -1.48 -16.52
C ARG A 413 -13.24 -2.94 -16.11
N LEU A 414 -14.10 -3.67 -16.81
CA LEU A 414 -14.09 -5.13 -16.80
C LEU A 414 -13.20 -5.63 -17.95
N TYR A 415 -12.22 -6.43 -17.61
CA TYR A 415 -11.38 -7.15 -18.54
C TYR A 415 -11.84 -8.60 -18.59
N ALA A 416 -12.09 -9.11 -19.81
CA ALA A 416 -12.52 -10.49 -20.04
C ALA A 416 -11.66 -11.14 -21.12
N ILE A 417 -11.12 -12.32 -20.84
CA ILE A 417 -10.23 -13.02 -21.76
C ILE A 417 -10.79 -14.38 -22.18
N GLY A 418 -10.62 -14.70 -23.46
CA GLY A 418 -11.01 -15.98 -24.02
C GLY A 418 -10.49 -16.16 -25.43
N GLY A 419 -10.28 -17.42 -25.86
CA GLY A 419 -9.80 -17.75 -27.20
C GLY A 419 -8.49 -17.03 -27.54
N LYS A 420 -8.59 -15.96 -28.31
CA LYS A 420 -7.49 -15.10 -28.74
C LYS A 420 -7.69 -13.65 -28.37
N SER A 421 -8.69 -13.33 -27.55
CA SER A 421 -9.15 -11.96 -27.35
C SER A 421 -9.16 -11.60 -25.88
N LEU A 422 -8.63 -10.41 -25.59
CA LEU A 422 -8.88 -9.67 -24.37
C LEU A 422 -9.89 -8.56 -24.71
N LYS A 423 -11.10 -8.66 -24.18
CA LYS A 423 -12.14 -7.65 -24.32
C LYS A 423 -12.18 -6.74 -23.10
N ILE A 424 -12.35 -5.45 -23.34
CA ILE A 424 -12.39 -4.41 -22.32
C ILE A 424 -13.76 -3.75 -22.39
N TYR A 425 -14.48 -3.74 -21.26
CA TYR A 425 -15.83 -3.22 -21.20
C TYR A 425 -15.93 -2.06 -20.20
N LYS A 426 -16.76 -1.09 -20.56
CA LYS A 426 -17.32 -0.08 -19.64
C LYS A 426 -18.65 -0.59 -19.10
N LEU A 427 -18.96 -0.17 -17.89
CA LEU A 427 -20.29 -0.34 -17.30
C LEU A 427 -21.20 0.77 -17.81
N LYS A 428 -22.35 0.38 -18.38
CA LYS A 428 -23.34 1.30 -18.94
C LYS A 428 -24.72 1.00 -18.36
N ASN A 429 -25.52 2.02 -18.12
CA ASN A 429 -26.83 1.92 -17.46
C ASN A 429 -26.75 1.16 -16.12
N TRP A 430 -25.62 1.30 -15.40
CA TRP A 430 -25.26 0.39 -14.33
C TRP A 430 -26.12 0.53 -13.08
N GLU A 431 -26.78 1.67 -12.88
CA GLU A 431 -27.73 1.92 -11.78
C GLU A 431 -29.15 1.44 -12.11
N SER A 432 -29.39 0.91 -13.30
CA SER A 432 -30.72 0.47 -13.75
C SER A 432 -30.92 -1.03 -13.61
N ASP A 433 -32.18 -1.48 -13.77
CA ASP A 433 -32.56 -2.91 -13.82
C ASP A 433 -32.09 -3.61 -15.12
N THR A 434 -31.58 -2.85 -16.08
CA THR A 434 -31.08 -3.34 -17.37
C THR A 434 -29.66 -2.85 -17.62
N PRO A 435 -28.69 -3.31 -16.82
CA PRO A 435 -27.29 -2.95 -16.99
C PRO A 435 -26.72 -3.54 -18.29
N GLU A 436 -25.75 -2.84 -18.84
CA GLU A 436 -25.08 -3.24 -20.06
C GLU A 436 -23.55 -3.21 -19.86
N LEU A 437 -22.85 -4.12 -20.57
CA LEU A 437 -21.40 -4.00 -20.80
C LEU A 437 -21.22 -3.40 -22.20
N GLU A 438 -20.61 -2.22 -22.28
CA GLU A 438 -20.25 -1.58 -23.54
C GLU A 438 -18.81 -1.97 -23.89
N GLU A 439 -18.63 -2.74 -24.97
CA GLU A 439 -17.29 -3.10 -25.44
C GLU A 439 -16.57 -1.83 -25.90
N GLU A 440 -15.52 -1.45 -25.18
CA GLU A 440 -14.68 -0.31 -25.53
C GLU A 440 -13.58 -0.71 -26.50
N ARG A 441 -13.04 -1.92 -26.32
CA ARG A 441 -11.88 -2.40 -27.08
C ARG A 441 -11.77 -3.92 -27.04
N THR A 442 -11.35 -4.50 -28.14
CA THR A 442 -10.84 -5.88 -28.21
C THR A 442 -9.36 -5.83 -28.60
N VAL A 443 -8.53 -6.56 -27.87
CA VAL A 443 -7.09 -6.70 -28.12
C VAL A 443 -6.78 -8.18 -28.40
N GLU A 444 -6.04 -8.47 -29.47
CA GLU A 444 -5.59 -9.82 -29.75
C GLU A 444 -4.46 -10.21 -28.78
N THR A 445 -4.58 -11.39 -28.17
CA THR A 445 -3.56 -11.92 -27.25
C THR A 445 -2.35 -12.46 -28.03
N PRO A 446 -1.12 -12.36 -27.48
CA PRO A 446 0.10 -12.82 -28.17
C PRO A 446 0.10 -14.32 -28.51
N LYS A 447 -0.61 -15.12 -27.75
CA LYS A 447 -0.81 -16.57 -27.95
C LYS A 447 -2.29 -16.92 -27.81
N ASN A 448 -2.73 -17.96 -28.53
CA ASN A 448 -4.04 -18.58 -28.32
C ASN A 448 -4.04 -19.54 -27.11
N SER A 449 -5.20 -20.05 -26.75
CA SER A 449 -5.37 -20.96 -25.60
C SER A 449 -4.99 -20.32 -24.27
N VAL A 450 -5.59 -19.17 -23.98
CA VAL A 450 -5.51 -18.53 -22.66
C VAL A 450 -6.40 -19.28 -21.67
N HIS A 451 -5.91 -19.42 -20.42
CA HIS A 451 -6.60 -20.15 -19.37
C HIS A 451 -6.90 -19.31 -18.14
N ASP A 452 -6.22 -18.16 -17.98
CA ASP A 452 -6.36 -17.34 -16.79
C ASP A 452 -6.11 -15.86 -17.05
N LEU A 453 -6.73 -15.05 -16.20
CA LEU A 453 -6.53 -13.61 -16.10
C LEU A 453 -6.54 -13.22 -14.63
N THR A 454 -5.45 -12.63 -14.14
CA THR A 454 -5.32 -12.16 -12.75
C THR A 454 -4.91 -10.70 -12.71
N ALA A 455 -5.36 -9.97 -11.69
CA ALA A 455 -4.82 -8.65 -11.41
C ALA A 455 -3.39 -8.77 -10.88
N VAL A 456 -2.48 -7.93 -11.37
CA VAL A 456 -1.13 -7.75 -10.84
C VAL A 456 -1.11 -6.55 -9.91
N ASN A 457 -1.59 -5.42 -10.44
CA ASN A 457 -1.77 -4.16 -9.71
C ASN A 457 -2.88 -3.32 -10.38
N SER A 458 -2.99 -2.04 -10.01
CA SER A 458 -3.97 -1.11 -10.58
C SER A 458 -3.84 -0.90 -12.09
N HIS A 459 -2.66 -1.20 -12.68
CA HIS A 459 -2.34 -0.89 -14.08
C HIS A 459 -1.89 -2.10 -14.89
N SER A 460 -1.81 -3.28 -14.29
CA SER A 460 -1.27 -4.48 -14.93
C SER A 460 -2.12 -5.71 -14.64
N LEU A 461 -2.31 -6.55 -15.66
CA LEU A 461 -2.98 -7.85 -15.58
C LEU A 461 -2.04 -8.94 -16.05
N CYS A 462 -2.03 -10.10 -15.40
CA CYS A 462 -1.29 -11.27 -15.85
C CYS A 462 -2.22 -12.23 -16.59
N ILE A 463 -1.75 -12.72 -17.73
CA ILE A 463 -2.43 -13.68 -18.59
C ILE A 463 -1.63 -14.97 -18.61
N ALA A 464 -2.28 -16.10 -18.38
CA ALA A 464 -1.67 -17.41 -18.44
C ALA A 464 -2.28 -18.29 -19.54
N GLY A 465 -1.46 -19.12 -20.19
CA GLY A 465 -1.85 -20.03 -21.25
C GLY A 465 -0.64 -20.78 -21.83
N LYS A 466 -0.37 -20.60 -23.12
CA LYS A 466 0.86 -21.12 -23.78
C LYS A 466 2.05 -20.18 -23.57
N SER A 467 2.33 -19.76 -22.43
CA SER A 467 3.25 -18.79 -21.84
C SER A 467 2.48 -17.86 -20.91
N ALA A 468 3.16 -16.93 -20.26
CA ALA A 468 2.51 -15.88 -19.48
C ALA A 468 2.95 -14.49 -19.95
N TYR A 469 2.01 -13.54 -19.88
CA TYR A 469 2.21 -12.15 -20.29
C TYR A 469 1.62 -11.20 -19.28
N VAL A 470 2.27 -10.07 -19.10
CA VAL A 470 1.69 -8.91 -18.40
C VAL A 470 1.10 -7.96 -19.43
N TYR A 471 -0.17 -7.63 -19.27
CA TYR A 471 -0.86 -6.60 -20.04
C TYR A 471 -0.89 -5.30 -19.25
N ASN A 472 -0.27 -4.25 -19.77
CA ASN A 472 -0.34 -2.92 -19.19
C ASN A 472 -1.61 -2.21 -19.68
N THR A 473 -2.48 -1.82 -18.77
CA THR A 473 -3.80 -1.26 -19.09
C THR A 473 -3.72 0.16 -19.67
N ALA A 474 -2.68 0.93 -19.33
CA ALA A 474 -2.49 2.29 -19.83
C ALA A 474 -1.91 2.31 -21.25
N SER A 475 -0.85 1.54 -21.53
CA SER A 475 -0.24 1.46 -22.85
C SER A 475 -0.98 0.52 -23.80
N GLY A 476 -1.73 -0.45 -23.28
CA GLY A 476 -2.38 -1.48 -24.05
C GLY A 476 -1.43 -2.49 -24.69
N THR A 477 -0.27 -2.72 -24.08
CA THR A 477 0.79 -3.60 -24.60
C THR A 477 0.99 -4.83 -23.73
N PHE A 478 1.50 -5.90 -24.34
CA PHE A 478 1.87 -7.15 -23.67
C PHE A 478 3.38 -7.24 -23.51
N SER A 479 3.83 -7.70 -22.35
CA SER A 479 5.22 -8.07 -22.07
C SER A 479 5.28 -9.53 -21.65
N GLU A 480 6.11 -10.36 -22.29
CA GLU A 480 6.24 -11.77 -21.96
C GLU A 480 7.05 -11.96 -20.67
N LEU A 481 6.55 -12.82 -19.78
CA LEU A 481 7.30 -13.34 -18.65
C LEU A 481 8.13 -14.54 -19.12
N THR A 482 9.40 -14.30 -19.44
CA THR A 482 10.27 -15.24 -20.17
C THR A 482 10.51 -16.57 -19.45
N HIS A 483 10.39 -16.62 -18.13
CA HIS A 483 10.43 -17.86 -17.34
C HIS A 483 9.44 -18.91 -17.86
N PHE A 484 8.28 -18.49 -18.36
CA PHE A 484 7.19 -19.35 -18.81
C PHE A 484 7.21 -19.67 -20.30
N SER A 485 8.26 -19.27 -21.04
CA SER A 485 8.32 -19.42 -22.52
C SER A 485 8.29 -20.89 -22.99
N ALA A 486 8.72 -21.84 -22.15
CA ALA A 486 8.67 -23.27 -22.42
C ALA A 486 7.36 -23.96 -22.02
N CYS A 487 6.50 -23.27 -21.26
CA CYS A 487 5.22 -23.81 -20.84
C CYS A 487 4.22 -23.81 -22.00
N THR A 488 3.36 -24.82 -22.05
CA THR A 488 2.32 -24.95 -23.09
C THR A 488 0.91 -25.01 -22.54
N ALA A 489 0.76 -25.14 -21.21
CA ALA A 489 -0.53 -25.34 -20.55
C ALA A 489 -0.57 -24.74 -19.13
N LEU A 490 -0.08 -23.50 -18.95
CA LEU A 490 -0.29 -22.78 -17.70
C LEU A 490 -1.78 -22.60 -17.43
N LYS A 491 -2.21 -22.93 -16.22
CA LYS A 491 -3.62 -22.85 -15.80
C LYS A 491 -3.91 -21.63 -14.93
N SER A 492 -2.91 -21.16 -14.18
CA SER A 492 -2.95 -19.89 -13.48
C SER A 492 -1.54 -19.35 -13.25
N VAL A 493 -1.39 -18.03 -13.23
CA VAL A 493 -0.17 -17.34 -12.82
C VAL A 493 -0.57 -16.14 -11.97
N ASN A 494 -0.10 -16.10 -10.74
CA ASN A 494 -0.16 -14.93 -9.88
C ASN A 494 1.25 -14.34 -9.85
N TYR A 495 1.40 -13.13 -10.34
CA TYR A 495 2.68 -12.46 -10.51
C TYR A 495 2.76 -11.24 -9.60
N ASN A 496 3.83 -11.13 -8.87
CA ASN A 496 4.17 -9.96 -8.09
C ASN A 496 5.20 -9.13 -8.87
N GLU A 497 4.81 -7.96 -9.34
CA GLU A 497 5.67 -7.11 -10.18
C GLU A 497 6.81 -6.48 -9.37
N ASP A 498 6.62 -6.23 -8.07
CA ASP A 498 7.60 -5.57 -7.21
C ASP A 498 8.77 -6.51 -6.87
N THR A 499 8.48 -7.77 -6.55
CA THR A 499 9.50 -8.78 -6.19
C THR A 499 9.98 -9.58 -7.39
N GLY A 500 9.17 -9.66 -8.44
CA GLY A 500 9.41 -10.51 -9.60
C GLY A 500 9.02 -11.98 -9.39
N GLU A 501 8.48 -12.34 -8.22
CA GLU A 501 8.07 -13.71 -7.89
C GLU A 501 6.71 -14.08 -8.51
N ALA A 502 6.48 -15.37 -8.69
CA ALA A 502 5.19 -15.87 -9.16
C ALA A 502 4.83 -17.23 -8.55
N TRP A 503 3.54 -17.38 -8.19
CA TRP A 503 2.91 -18.67 -7.89
C TRP A 503 2.02 -19.09 -9.05
N TYR A 504 2.12 -20.37 -9.45
CA TYR A 504 1.43 -20.83 -10.65
C TYR A 504 1.10 -22.31 -10.65
N THR A 505 0.21 -22.69 -11.57
CA THR A 505 -0.10 -24.09 -11.92
C THR A 505 0.21 -24.33 -13.40
N ASP A 506 0.88 -25.42 -13.71
CA ASP A 506 1.28 -25.82 -15.06
C ASP A 506 0.90 -27.28 -15.33
N ALA A 507 0.06 -27.50 -16.33
CA ALA A 507 -0.31 -28.81 -16.83
C ALA A 507 0.36 -29.13 -18.17
N THR A 508 1.52 -28.53 -18.49
CA THR A 508 2.35 -28.90 -19.65
C THR A 508 2.69 -30.39 -19.61
N VAL A 509 2.95 -30.92 -18.41
CA VAL A 509 2.94 -32.34 -18.10
C VAL A 509 1.81 -32.58 -17.12
N PRO A 510 0.67 -33.13 -17.54
CA PRO A 510 -0.50 -33.32 -16.69
C PRO A 510 -0.21 -34.26 -15.53
N GLU A 511 -0.79 -33.95 -14.37
CA GLU A 511 -0.77 -34.78 -13.17
C GLU A 511 -2.18 -34.86 -12.60
N GLY A 512 -2.54 -36.00 -11.99
CA GLY A 512 -3.85 -36.22 -11.41
C GLY A 512 -4.81 -36.99 -12.32
N ASP A 513 -6.12 -36.78 -12.12
CA ASP A 513 -7.18 -37.55 -12.77
C ASP A 513 -7.69 -36.93 -14.10
N GLN A 514 -7.15 -35.78 -14.49
CA GLN A 514 -7.50 -35.07 -15.71
C GLN A 514 -6.23 -34.59 -16.45
N ASP A 515 -6.27 -34.56 -17.76
CA ASP A 515 -5.17 -34.14 -18.63
C ASP A 515 -4.94 -32.61 -18.68
N TRP A 516 -5.76 -31.85 -17.96
CA TRP A 516 -5.62 -30.38 -17.81
C TRP A 516 -5.36 -29.93 -16.39
N THR A 517 -5.00 -30.85 -15.45
CA THR A 517 -4.71 -30.53 -14.05
C THR A 517 -3.28 -30.87 -13.68
N THR A 518 -2.86 -30.40 -12.52
CA THR A 518 -1.57 -30.71 -11.90
C THR A 518 -1.75 -31.12 -10.46
N GLN A 519 -0.80 -31.87 -9.90
CA GLN A 519 -0.68 -32.17 -8.47
C GLN A 519 0.45 -31.37 -7.81
N THR A 520 0.84 -30.26 -8.43
CA THR A 520 1.97 -29.46 -7.98
C THR A 520 1.66 -27.98 -8.08
N LEU A 521 1.76 -27.25 -6.96
CA LEU A 521 1.89 -25.80 -6.97
C LEU A 521 3.36 -25.45 -7.18
N ARG A 522 3.62 -24.46 -8.01
CA ARG A 522 4.96 -24.02 -8.39
C ARG A 522 5.17 -22.57 -7.99
N HIS A 523 6.37 -22.26 -7.55
CA HIS A 523 6.81 -20.90 -7.25
C HIS A 523 8.17 -20.64 -7.87
N THR A 524 8.32 -19.48 -8.49
CA THR A 524 9.63 -18.94 -8.87
C THR A 524 9.88 -17.64 -8.12
N SER A 525 11.06 -17.48 -7.57
CA SER A 525 11.47 -16.25 -6.88
C SER A 525 11.68 -15.07 -7.83
N ASN A 526 11.92 -15.36 -9.13
CA ASN A 526 12.06 -14.31 -10.13
C ASN A 526 11.79 -14.82 -11.55
N VAL A 527 10.72 -14.31 -12.15
CA VAL A 527 10.32 -14.66 -13.53
C VAL A 527 11.34 -14.24 -14.62
N LYS A 528 12.36 -13.44 -14.29
CA LYS A 528 13.39 -12.98 -15.24
C LYS A 528 14.70 -13.77 -15.15
N ASN A 529 14.96 -14.45 -14.04
CA ASN A 529 16.28 -15.05 -13.76
C ASN A 529 16.38 -16.53 -14.10
N GLY A 530 15.29 -17.21 -14.43
CA GLY A 530 15.27 -18.63 -14.78
C GLY A 530 15.71 -19.56 -13.64
N GLU A 531 15.51 -19.17 -12.39
CA GLU A 531 15.80 -19.99 -11.22
C GLU A 531 14.90 -21.23 -11.17
N ALA A 532 15.38 -22.28 -10.49
CA ALA A 532 14.60 -23.51 -10.32
C ALA A 532 13.36 -23.24 -9.45
N ASP A 533 12.22 -23.79 -9.85
CA ASP A 533 10.99 -23.65 -9.12
C ASP A 533 11.02 -24.37 -7.77
N LEU A 534 10.44 -23.70 -6.75
CA LEU A 534 10.00 -24.37 -5.56
C LEU A 534 8.69 -25.11 -5.85
N LEU A 535 8.56 -26.35 -5.38
CA LEU A 535 7.43 -27.22 -5.66
C LEU A 535 6.74 -27.63 -4.36
N ILE A 536 5.41 -27.42 -4.30
CA ILE A 536 4.55 -27.98 -3.24
C ILE A 536 3.70 -29.08 -3.86
N ARG A 537 3.90 -30.33 -3.40
CA ARG A 537 3.17 -31.50 -3.87
C ARG A 537 1.82 -31.61 -3.19
N ILE A 538 0.78 -31.87 -3.99
CA ILE A 538 -0.61 -32.07 -3.55
C ILE A 538 -1.14 -33.37 -4.18
N PRO A 539 -0.63 -34.54 -3.75
CA PRO A 539 -0.81 -35.79 -4.48
C PRO A 539 -2.24 -36.35 -4.46
N ASP A 540 -3.09 -35.85 -3.59
CA ASP A 540 -4.49 -36.29 -3.42
C ASP A 540 -5.51 -35.36 -4.13
N LEU A 541 -5.06 -34.27 -4.76
CA LEU A 541 -5.93 -33.33 -5.47
C LEU A 541 -5.44 -33.06 -6.90
N SER A 542 -6.37 -33.06 -7.83
CA SER A 542 -6.13 -32.62 -9.21
C SER A 542 -6.44 -31.12 -9.31
N VAL A 543 -5.42 -30.31 -9.11
CA VAL A 543 -5.53 -28.85 -9.03
C VAL A 543 -5.60 -28.23 -10.41
N TYR A 544 -6.52 -27.27 -10.59
CA TYR A 544 -6.62 -26.49 -11.83
C TYR A 544 -5.97 -25.11 -11.67
N LYS A 545 -6.40 -24.31 -10.70
CA LYS A 545 -5.87 -22.97 -10.47
C LYS A 545 -5.44 -22.76 -9.02
N VAL A 546 -4.43 -21.91 -8.85
CA VAL A 546 -3.99 -21.36 -7.56
C VAL A 546 -4.22 -19.85 -7.56
N ARG A 547 -4.52 -19.28 -6.38
CA ARG A 547 -4.61 -17.84 -6.13
C ARG A 547 -3.77 -17.49 -4.92
N VAL A 548 -3.05 -16.38 -5.01
CA VAL A 548 -2.35 -15.81 -3.85
C VAL A 548 -3.34 -14.92 -3.09
N LEU A 549 -3.60 -15.26 -1.83
CA LEU A 549 -4.39 -14.46 -0.91
C LEU A 549 -3.51 -13.42 -0.21
N ARG A 550 -2.26 -13.78 0.07
CA ARG A 550 -1.23 -12.94 0.67
C ARG A 550 0.13 -13.39 0.17
N TRP A 551 0.98 -12.45 -0.22
CA TRP A 551 2.36 -12.65 -0.70
C TRP A 551 3.37 -12.81 0.42
#